data_bf6f4f8c4e8502841a0ec42eff9ac488
#
_entry.id   bf6f4f8c4e8502841a0ec42eff9ac488
#
_cell.length_a   1.000
_cell.length_b   1.000
_cell.length_c   1.000
_cell.angle_alpha   90.00
_cell.angle_beta   90.00
_cell.angle_gamma   90.00
#
_symmetry.space_group_name_H-M   'P 1'
#
loop_
_entity.id
_entity.type
_entity.pdbx_description
1 polymer ?
#
loop_
_entity_poly.entity_id
_entity_poly.type
_entity_poly.pdbx_seq_one_letter_code
_entity_poly.pdbx_strand_id
1 'polypeptide(L)'
;MRLSHVPLRLATGAFILNSGLDKRGIDRDSAAGIQGLAANGIPRLASVPPEQFGKAVSIGEMALGAALLSPFVSPLVAGAGLVAFSGGLLQAYRKTPGMTRDDGVRPTEDGTPIAKDVWMLAAGLALVLDGLIDDTKSAAKSTKKAVKQQAKAARQSLPV
;
A
#
# COMPACT_ATOMS: atom_id res chain seq x y z
N MET A 1 -7.12 -14.60 6.39
CA MET A 1 -6.89 -14.07 5.01
C MET A 1 -7.93 -14.65 4.09
N ARG A 2 -8.63 -13.85 3.27
CA ARG A 2 -9.61 -14.36 2.30
C ARG A 2 -8.88 -14.88 1.07
N LEU A 3 -9.38 -15.93 0.43
CA LEU A 3 -8.80 -16.49 -0.79
C LEU A 3 -8.77 -15.46 -1.94
N SER A 4 -9.75 -14.55 -1.99
CA SER A 4 -9.81 -13.45 -2.97
C SER A 4 -8.63 -12.47 -2.87
N HIS A 5 -7.98 -12.36 -1.70
CA HIS A 5 -6.81 -11.48 -1.52
C HIS A 5 -5.51 -12.11 -2.03
N VAL A 6 -5.48 -13.45 -2.16
CA VAL A 6 -4.23 -14.16 -2.48
C VAL A 6 -3.65 -13.71 -3.82
N PRO A 7 -4.39 -13.67 -4.93
CA PRO A 7 -3.83 -13.23 -6.20
C PRO A 7 -3.31 -11.80 -6.17
N LEU A 8 -4.08 -10.87 -5.56
CA LEU A 8 -3.69 -9.45 -5.44
C LEU A 8 -2.40 -9.30 -4.63
N ARG A 9 -2.33 -9.97 -3.47
CA ARG A 9 -1.19 -9.87 -2.56
C ARG A 9 0.05 -10.55 -3.12
N LEU A 10 -0.10 -11.70 -3.77
CA LEU A 10 1.02 -12.40 -4.40
C LEU A 10 1.60 -11.58 -5.56
N ALA A 11 0.74 -11.11 -6.47
CA ALA A 11 1.21 -10.36 -7.64
C ALA A 11 1.89 -9.05 -7.23
N THR A 12 1.23 -8.22 -6.41
CA THR A 12 1.79 -6.93 -6.01
C THR A 12 2.96 -7.09 -5.03
N GLY A 13 2.86 -8.02 -4.08
CA GLY A 13 3.89 -8.25 -3.07
C GLY A 13 5.18 -8.81 -3.67
N ALA A 14 5.09 -9.81 -4.56
CA ALA A 14 6.26 -10.37 -5.23
C ALA A 14 6.94 -9.33 -6.13
N PHE A 15 6.15 -8.54 -6.89
CA PHE A 15 6.69 -7.49 -7.74
C PHE A 15 7.42 -6.41 -6.94
N ILE A 16 6.80 -5.89 -5.88
CA ILE A 16 7.38 -4.81 -5.06
C ILE A 16 8.59 -5.34 -4.27
N LEU A 17 8.53 -6.58 -3.76
CA LEU A 17 9.67 -7.19 -3.07
C LEU A 17 10.88 -7.32 -4.01
N ASN A 18 10.66 -7.83 -5.23
CA ASN A 18 11.72 -7.92 -6.23
C ASN A 18 12.29 -6.54 -6.58
N SER A 19 11.42 -5.55 -6.79
CA SER A 19 11.84 -4.16 -7.04
C SER A 19 12.72 -3.60 -5.93
N GLY A 20 12.38 -3.87 -4.66
CA GLY A 20 13.20 -3.48 -3.52
C GLY A 20 14.54 -4.23 -3.45
N LEU A 21 14.55 -5.52 -3.80
CA LEU A 21 15.79 -6.32 -3.86
C LEU A 21 16.73 -5.83 -4.96
N ASP A 22 16.21 -5.48 -6.13
CA ASP A 22 16.98 -4.96 -7.26
C ASP A 22 17.64 -3.60 -6.93
N LYS A 23 17.03 -2.83 -6.02
CA LYS A 23 17.58 -1.56 -5.54
C LYS A 23 18.59 -1.71 -4.39
N ARG A 24 18.87 -2.94 -3.92
CA ARG A 24 19.91 -3.15 -2.91
C ARG A 24 21.28 -2.85 -3.50
N GLY A 25 21.96 -1.86 -2.91
CA GLY A 25 23.27 -1.43 -3.41
C GLY A 25 23.21 -0.60 -4.71
N ILE A 26 22.04 0.00 -5.00
CA ILE A 26 21.88 0.94 -6.11
C ILE A 26 22.97 2.01 -6.06
N ASP A 27 23.56 2.31 -7.20
CA ASP A 27 24.57 3.36 -7.32
C ASP A 27 23.95 4.75 -7.14
N ARG A 28 24.84 5.75 -6.91
CA ARG A 28 24.41 7.10 -6.59
C ARG A 28 23.61 7.76 -7.73
N ASP A 29 24.01 7.54 -8.97
CA ASP A 29 23.38 8.20 -10.12
C ASP A 29 21.98 7.63 -10.37
N SER A 30 21.84 6.33 -10.29
CA SER A 30 20.52 5.66 -10.33
C SER A 30 19.64 6.08 -9.15
N ALA A 31 20.21 6.18 -7.94
CA ALA A 31 19.47 6.67 -6.77
C ALA A 31 19.03 8.13 -6.94
N ALA A 32 19.87 8.99 -7.52
CA ALA A 32 19.53 10.38 -7.83
C ALA A 32 18.42 10.47 -8.88
N GLY A 33 18.39 9.58 -9.87
CA GLY A 33 17.34 9.51 -10.89
C GLY A 33 15.95 9.22 -10.28
N ILE A 34 15.85 8.18 -9.46
CA ILE A 34 14.58 7.85 -8.78
C ILE A 34 14.20 8.90 -7.74
N GLN A 35 15.17 9.53 -7.07
CA GLN A 35 14.92 10.64 -6.16
C GLN A 35 14.37 11.86 -6.89
N GLY A 36 14.96 12.24 -8.03
CA GLY A 36 14.48 13.34 -8.86
C GLY A 36 13.03 13.15 -9.27
N LEU A 37 12.67 11.94 -9.70
CA LEU A 37 11.28 11.60 -10.02
C LEU A 37 10.37 11.76 -8.79
N ALA A 38 10.75 11.22 -7.65
CA ALA A 38 9.97 11.31 -6.42
C ALA A 38 9.85 12.76 -5.92
N ALA A 39 10.90 13.57 -6.07
CA ALA A 39 10.94 14.98 -5.69
C ALA A 39 9.98 15.85 -6.52
N ASN A 40 9.69 15.49 -7.78
CA ASN A 40 8.65 16.16 -8.55
C ASN A 40 7.28 16.05 -7.87
N GLY A 41 6.98 14.92 -7.24
CA GLY A 41 5.76 14.71 -6.46
C GLY A 41 5.84 15.29 -5.04
N ILE A 42 6.99 15.15 -4.40
CA ILE A 42 7.24 15.56 -3.00
C ILE A 42 8.55 16.34 -2.92
N PRO A 43 8.53 17.68 -3.09
CA PRO A 43 9.76 18.50 -3.24
C PRO A 43 10.76 18.36 -2.08
N ARG A 44 10.28 18.06 -0.86
CA ARG A 44 11.14 17.85 0.32
C ARG A 44 12.13 16.69 0.15
N LEU A 45 11.83 15.73 -0.72
CA LEU A 45 12.73 14.60 -0.98
C LEU A 45 14.04 15.02 -1.68
N ALA A 46 14.05 16.15 -2.37
CA ALA A 46 15.26 16.68 -3.02
C ALA A 46 16.39 17.03 -2.02
N SER A 47 16.06 17.27 -0.74
CA SER A 47 17.07 17.58 0.28
C SER A 47 17.72 16.35 0.94
N VAL A 48 17.23 15.15 0.63
CA VAL A 48 17.79 13.89 1.16
C VAL A 48 19.00 13.49 0.30
N PRO A 49 20.10 13.02 0.86
CA PRO A 49 21.21 12.48 0.05
C PRO A 49 20.75 11.29 -0.81
N PRO A 50 21.09 11.23 -2.11
CA PRO A 50 20.58 10.19 -3.02
C PRO A 50 20.79 8.76 -2.52
N GLU A 51 21.94 8.47 -1.94
CA GLU A 51 22.25 7.12 -1.41
C GLU A 51 21.34 6.74 -0.24
N GLN A 52 20.99 7.71 0.62
CA GLN A 52 20.08 7.48 1.73
C GLN A 52 18.64 7.29 1.20
N PHE A 53 18.26 8.07 0.20
CA PHE A 53 16.97 7.93 -0.47
C PHE A 53 16.84 6.55 -1.13
N GLY A 54 17.84 6.13 -1.92
CA GLY A 54 17.85 4.83 -2.57
C GLY A 54 17.75 3.66 -1.57
N LYS A 55 18.49 3.73 -0.45
CA LYS A 55 18.39 2.75 0.64
C LYS A 55 17.00 2.74 1.27
N ALA A 56 16.43 3.91 1.54
CA ALA A 56 15.09 4.02 2.14
C ALA A 56 14.02 3.43 1.23
N VAL A 57 14.09 3.70 -0.08
CA VAL A 57 13.17 3.13 -1.08
C VAL A 57 13.32 1.61 -1.13
N SER A 58 14.55 1.09 -1.25
CA SER A 58 14.81 -0.35 -1.26
C SER A 58 14.23 -1.05 -0.02
N ILE A 59 14.51 -0.53 1.19
CA ILE A 59 14.01 -1.10 2.44
C ILE A 59 12.47 -0.98 2.51
N GLY A 60 11.91 0.15 2.11
CA GLY A 60 10.47 0.38 2.10
C GLY A 60 9.73 -0.57 1.16
N GLU A 61 10.24 -0.76 -0.06
CA GLU A 61 9.69 -1.72 -1.02
C GLU A 61 9.81 -3.16 -0.51
N MET A 62 10.95 -3.55 0.03
CA MET A 62 11.11 -4.89 0.63
C MET A 62 10.14 -5.12 1.79
N ALA A 63 10.01 -4.15 2.68
CA ALA A 63 9.08 -4.25 3.82
C ALA A 63 7.63 -4.33 3.37
N LEU A 64 7.22 -3.50 2.40
CA LEU A 64 5.88 -3.52 1.83
C LEU A 64 5.60 -4.84 1.10
N GLY A 65 6.53 -5.29 0.27
CA GLY A 65 6.41 -6.56 -0.44
C GLY A 65 6.28 -7.74 0.53
N ALA A 66 7.12 -7.80 1.56
CA ALA A 66 7.04 -8.81 2.62
C ALA A 66 5.72 -8.74 3.40
N ALA A 67 5.22 -7.54 3.72
CA ALA A 67 3.93 -7.35 4.38
C ALA A 67 2.76 -7.84 3.51
N LEU A 68 2.79 -7.57 2.21
CA LEU A 68 1.80 -8.07 1.25
C LEU A 68 1.82 -9.60 1.15
N LEU A 69 2.99 -10.22 1.13
CA LEU A 69 3.15 -11.68 1.04
C LEU A 69 2.83 -12.39 2.37
N SER A 70 2.94 -11.69 3.50
CA SER A 70 2.72 -12.29 4.82
C SER A 70 1.22 -12.49 5.11
N PRO A 71 0.79 -13.73 5.44
CA PRO A 71 -0.59 -13.99 5.82
C PRO A 71 -0.97 -13.38 7.19
N PHE A 72 0.03 -12.98 7.99
CA PHE A 72 -0.17 -12.45 9.35
C PHE A 72 -0.43 -10.94 9.37
N VAL A 73 -0.10 -10.23 8.30
CA VAL A 73 -0.39 -8.79 8.17
C VAL A 73 -1.84 -8.61 7.69
N SER A 74 -2.60 -7.78 8.41
CA SER A 74 -4.00 -7.53 8.06
C SER A 74 -4.15 -6.93 6.66
N PRO A 75 -5.25 -7.21 5.95
CA PRO A 75 -5.52 -6.62 4.64
C PRO A 75 -5.54 -5.09 4.69
N LEU A 76 -6.07 -4.52 5.78
CA LEU A 76 -6.11 -3.07 5.98
C LEU A 76 -4.71 -2.45 5.99
N VAL A 77 -3.79 -3.01 6.77
CA VAL A 77 -2.42 -2.49 6.90
C VAL A 77 -1.64 -2.67 5.59
N ALA A 78 -1.68 -3.87 5.00
CA ALA A 78 -0.99 -4.14 3.74
C ALA A 78 -1.55 -3.28 2.60
N GLY A 79 -2.88 -3.14 2.54
CA GLY A 79 -3.57 -2.31 1.55
C GLY A 79 -3.25 -0.82 1.73
N ALA A 80 -3.24 -0.30 2.95
CA ALA A 80 -2.87 1.09 3.23
C ALA A 80 -1.43 1.40 2.79
N GLY A 81 -0.48 0.49 3.06
CA GLY A 81 0.89 0.62 2.57
C GLY A 81 0.96 0.65 1.04
N LEU A 82 0.20 -0.22 0.37
CA LEU A 82 0.16 -0.26 -1.10
C LEU A 82 -0.47 1.00 -1.69
N VAL A 83 -1.54 1.52 -1.07
CA VAL A 83 -2.16 2.80 -1.47
C VAL A 83 -1.19 3.96 -1.32
N ALA A 84 -0.48 4.05 -0.20
CA ALA A 84 0.51 5.11 0.04
C ALA A 84 1.65 5.05 -0.98
N PHE A 85 2.17 3.86 -1.24
CA PHE A 85 3.25 3.63 -2.21
C PHE A 85 2.83 4.00 -3.63
N SER A 86 1.75 3.41 -4.14
CA SER A 86 1.26 3.66 -5.49
C SER A 86 0.74 5.10 -5.67
N GLY A 87 0.11 5.66 -4.64
CA GLY A 87 -0.29 7.06 -4.63
C GLY A 87 0.88 8.03 -4.76
N GLY A 88 2.00 7.73 -4.09
CA GLY A 88 3.26 8.49 -4.23
C GLY A 88 3.81 8.43 -5.66
N LEU A 89 3.83 7.25 -6.28
CA LEU A 89 4.27 7.07 -7.67
C LEU A 89 3.37 7.81 -8.66
N LEU A 90 2.05 7.72 -8.51
CA LEU A 90 1.10 8.43 -9.36
C LEU A 90 1.16 9.95 -9.16
N GLN A 91 1.48 10.42 -7.95
CA GLN A 91 1.73 11.84 -7.72
C GLN A 91 2.99 12.31 -8.44
N ALA A 92 4.09 11.54 -8.36
CA ALA A 92 5.32 11.81 -9.09
C ALA A 92 5.06 11.83 -10.61
N TYR A 93 4.33 10.82 -11.13
CA TYR A 93 3.89 10.77 -12.53
C TYR A 93 3.20 12.07 -12.98
N ARG A 94 2.18 12.51 -12.23
CA ARG A 94 1.40 13.70 -12.60
C ARG A 94 2.19 15.01 -12.51
N LYS A 95 3.22 15.06 -11.68
CA LYS A 95 4.02 16.27 -11.45
C LYS A 95 5.31 16.31 -12.27
N THR A 96 5.66 15.21 -12.93
CA THR A 96 6.86 15.18 -13.79
C THR A 96 6.52 15.70 -15.18
N PRO A 97 7.19 16.76 -15.63
CA PRO A 97 7.00 17.28 -16.99
C PRO A 97 7.23 16.20 -18.06
N GLY A 98 6.39 16.17 -19.07
CA GLY A 98 6.50 15.24 -20.20
C GLY A 98 5.91 13.85 -19.95
N MET A 99 5.48 13.50 -18.74
CA MET A 99 4.85 12.19 -18.46
C MET A 99 3.36 12.16 -18.77
N THR A 100 2.69 13.32 -18.72
CA THR A 100 1.26 13.43 -19.07
C THR A 100 1.09 14.19 -20.37
N ARG A 101 0.02 13.87 -21.11
CA ARG A 101 -0.45 14.70 -22.23
C ARG A 101 -1.03 16.02 -21.73
N ASP A 102 -1.46 16.89 -22.64
CA ASP A 102 -2.01 18.22 -22.33
C ASP A 102 -3.19 18.19 -21.35
N ASP A 103 -3.91 17.06 -21.27
CA ASP A 103 -5.01 16.88 -20.32
C ASP A 103 -4.57 16.62 -18.87
N GLY A 104 -3.28 16.43 -18.63
CA GLY A 104 -2.72 16.17 -17.29
C GLY A 104 -3.10 14.81 -16.67
N VAL A 105 -3.68 13.90 -17.45
CA VAL A 105 -4.18 12.59 -16.98
C VAL A 105 -3.65 11.43 -17.83
N ARG A 106 -3.80 11.51 -19.14
CA ARG A 106 -3.37 10.45 -20.05
C ARG A 106 -1.83 10.42 -20.15
N PRO A 107 -1.21 9.22 -20.11
CA PRO A 107 0.23 9.12 -20.23
C PRO A 107 0.74 9.43 -21.64
N THR A 108 1.95 9.93 -21.70
CA THR A 108 2.84 9.86 -22.84
C THR A 108 3.49 8.47 -22.90
N GLU A 109 4.36 8.22 -23.87
CA GLU A 109 5.16 6.99 -23.89
C GLU A 109 6.05 6.88 -22.65
N ASP A 110 6.71 7.98 -22.26
CA ASP A 110 7.56 8.05 -21.09
C ASP A 110 6.78 7.90 -19.77
N GLY A 111 5.55 8.38 -19.73
CA GLY A 111 4.70 8.30 -18.53
C GLY A 111 4.01 6.94 -18.34
N THR A 112 3.87 6.14 -19.41
CA THR A 112 3.15 4.86 -19.38
C THR A 112 3.71 3.88 -18.34
N PRO A 113 5.04 3.73 -18.13
CA PRO A 113 5.57 2.81 -17.13
C PRO A 113 5.10 3.08 -15.71
N ILE A 114 4.87 4.34 -15.34
CA ILE A 114 4.42 4.73 -13.98
C ILE A 114 2.89 4.85 -13.92
N ALA A 115 2.25 5.29 -15.00
CA ALA A 115 0.78 5.37 -15.05
C ALA A 115 0.10 4.02 -14.79
N LYS A 116 0.77 2.90 -15.12
CA LYS A 116 0.29 1.53 -14.82
C LYS A 116 0.08 1.27 -13.33
N ASP A 117 0.74 2.03 -12.45
CA ASP A 117 0.64 1.85 -10.99
C ASP A 117 -0.76 2.18 -10.45
N VAL A 118 -1.66 2.73 -11.29
CA VAL A 118 -3.09 2.82 -11.00
C VAL A 118 -3.70 1.47 -10.63
N TRP A 119 -3.17 0.37 -11.16
CA TRP A 119 -3.65 -0.97 -10.81
C TRP A 119 -3.22 -1.40 -9.41
N MET A 120 -2.00 -1.02 -8.99
CA MET A 120 -1.56 -1.22 -7.60
C MET A 120 -2.39 -0.39 -6.63
N LEU A 121 -2.72 0.86 -7.01
CA LEU A 121 -3.63 1.69 -6.22
C LEU A 121 -5.00 1.03 -6.06
N ALA A 122 -5.58 0.54 -7.14
CA ALA A 122 -6.86 -0.17 -7.09
C ALA A 122 -6.81 -1.44 -6.23
N ALA A 123 -5.74 -2.23 -6.35
CA ALA A 123 -5.51 -3.41 -5.51
C ALA A 123 -5.38 -3.04 -4.03
N GLY A 124 -4.64 -1.97 -3.71
CA GLY A 124 -4.51 -1.46 -2.36
C GLY A 124 -5.84 -1.00 -1.77
N LEU A 125 -6.63 -0.25 -2.53
CA LEU A 125 -7.97 0.18 -2.12
C LEU A 125 -8.91 -1.00 -1.89
N ALA A 126 -8.88 -2.03 -2.72
CA ALA A 126 -9.67 -3.24 -2.52
C ALA A 126 -9.32 -3.95 -1.20
N LEU A 127 -8.02 -4.05 -0.87
CA LEU A 127 -7.57 -4.63 0.40
C LEU A 127 -7.99 -3.78 1.60
N VAL A 128 -7.93 -2.45 1.51
CA VAL A 128 -8.36 -1.52 2.56
C VAL A 128 -9.86 -1.67 2.81
N LEU A 129 -10.68 -1.62 1.76
CA LEU A 129 -12.14 -1.75 1.86
C LEU A 129 -12.55 -3.08 2.50
N ASP A 130 -11.96 -4.18 2.06
CA ASP A 130 -12.22 -5.49 2.64
C ASP A 130 -11.77 -5.59 4.11
N GLY A 131 -10.62 -4.99 4.46
CA GLY A 131 -10.15 -4.90 5.84
C GLY A 131 -11.13 -4.15 6.74
N LEU A 132 -11.62 -2.99 6.32
CA LEU A 132 -12.62 -2.20 7.04
C LEU A 132 -13.94 -2.97 7.23
N ILE A 133 -14.41 -3.69 6.21
CA ILE A 133 -15.62 -4.50 6.29
C ILE A 133 -15.44 -5.66 7.28
N ASP A 134 -14.27 -6.29 7.32
CA ASP A 134 -14.01 -7.39 8.25
C ASP A 134 -13.93 -6.90 9.70
N ASP A 135 -13.32 -5.75 9.93
CA ASP A 135 -13.23 -5.14 11.26
C ASP A 135 -14.61 -4.74 11.78
N THR A 136 -15.45 -4.14 10.93
CA THR A 136 -16.83 -3.78 11.33
C THR A 136 -17.68 -5.00 11.64
N LYS A 137 -17.58 -6.08 10.85
CA LYS A 137 -18.29 -7.34 11.12
C LYS A 137 -17.81 -8.00 12.40
N SER A 138 -16.53 -7.95 12.69
CA SER A 138 -15.93 -8.50 13.90
C SER A 138 -16.40 -7.74 15.15
N ALA A 139 -16.41 -6.40 15.08
CA ALA A 139 -16.92 -5.54 16.14
C ALA A 139 -18.40 -5.81 16.43
N ALA A 140 -19.24 -5.88 15.39
CA ALA A 140 -20.67 -6.18 15.53
C ALA A 140 -20.91 -7.56 16.15
N LYS A 141 -20.12 -8.59 15.78
CA LYS A 141 -20.21 -9.93 16.36
C LYS A 141 -19.81 -9.95 17.85
N SER A 142 -18.78 -9.19 18.21
CA SER A 142 -18.33 -9.07 19.61
C SER A 142 -19.38 -8.41 20.49
N THR A 143 -19.98 -7.30 20.02
CA THR A 143 -21.07 -6.60 20.72
C THR A 143 -22.29 -7.52 20.91
N LYS A 144 -22.68 -8.24 19.86
CA LYS A 144 -23.80 -9.19 19.94
C LYS A 144 -23.53 -10.31 20.95
N LYS A 145 -22.29 -10.80 21.03
CA LYS A 145 -21.90 -11.83 22.01
C LYS A 145 -21.93 -11.28 23.43
N ALA A 146 -21.44 -10.07 23.66
CA ALA A 146 -21.45 -9.40 24.96
C ALA A 146 -22.87 -9.17 25.47
N VAL A 147 -23.76 -8.63 24.63
CA VAL A 147 -25.18 -8.43 24.97
C VAL A 147 -25.87 -9.75 25.31
N LYS A 148 -25.62 -10.83 24.55
CA LYS A 148 -26.19 -12.14 24.82
C LYS A 148 -25.69 -12.73 26.15
N GLN A 149 -24.44 -12.52 26.51
CA GLN A 149 -23.88 -12.96 27.79
C GLN A 149 -24.48 -12.18 28.96
N GLN A 150 -24.63 -10.86 28.84
CA GLN A 150 -25.28 -10.04 29.86
C GLN A 150 -26.75 -10.44 30.08
N ALA A 151 -27.49 -10.65 28.99
CA ALA A 151 -28.88 -11.09 29.09
C ALA A 151 -29.02 -12.48 29.75
N LYS A 152 -28.03 -13.39 29.50
CA LYS A 152 -28.02 -14.70 30.16
C LYS A 152 -27.71 -14.60 31.67
N ALA A 153 -26.74 -13.77 32.02
CA ALA A 153 -26.37 -13.51 33.42
C ALA A 153 -27.55 -12.88 34.21
N ALA A 154 -28.21 -11.88 33.60
CA ALA A 154 -29.39 -11.25 34.20
C ALA A 154 -30.56 -12.22 34.43
N ARG A 155 -30.76 -13.19 33.54
CA ARG A 155 -31.80 -14.25 33.74
C ARG A 155 -31.43 -15.23 34.83
N GLN A 156 -30.13 -15.48 35.07
CA GLN A 156 -29.70 -16.40 36.13
C GLN A 156 -29.68 -15.76 37.54
N SER A 157 -29.68 -14.44 37.61
CA SER A 157 -29.70 -13.68 38.87
C SER A 157 -31.11 -13.34 39.39
N LEU A 158 -32.19 -13.69 38.67
CA LEU A 158 -33.53 -13.51 39.14
C LEU A 158 -33.89 -14.64 40.14
N PRO A 159 -34.22 -14.30 41.40
CA PRO A 159 -34.69 -15.31 42.37
C PRO A 159 -36.01 -15.89 41.89
N VAL A 160 -36.17 -17.21 42.08
CA VAL A 160 -37.42 -17.95 41.86
C VAL A 160 -38.41 -17.61 42.96
#